data_9e4fc6900be1b407d7783b18b713ab0e
#
_entry.id   9e4fc6900be1b407d7783b18b713ab0e
#
_cell.length_a   1.000
_cell.length_b   1.000
_cell.length_c   1.000
_cell.angle_alpha   90.00
_cell.angle_beta   90.00
_cell.angle_gamma   90.00
#
_symmetry.space_group_name_H-M   'P 1'
#
loop_
_entity.id
_entity.type
_entity.pdbx_description
1 polymer ?
#
loop_
_entity_poly.entity_id
_entity_poly.type
_entity_poly.pdbx_seq_one_letter_code
_entity_poly.pdbx_strand_id
1 'polypeptide(L)'
;MMKIRASHILVDTKEQAENLLLDLKNGVAFEDLAKQYSKCPSGRDGGDLRWFGKGMMVKPFEDAAFALKEGEVSEPVETQFGWHLIKLTGIDE
;
A
#
# COMPACT_ATOMS: atom_id res chain seq x y z
N MET A 1 18.13 11.24 7.06
CA MET A 1 17.01 11.31 6.11
C MET A 1 16.10 10.11 6.33
N MET A 2 14.81 10.36 6.53
CA MET A 2 13.87 9.29 6.83
C MET A 2 13.52 8.48 5.60
N LYS A 3 13.58 7.16 5.72
CA LYS A 3 13.09 6.23 4.72
C LYS A 3 12.05 5.32 5.36
N ILE A 4 11.12 4.86 4.56
CA ILE A 4 10.11 3.90 5.01
C ILE A 4 10.08 2.71 4.07
N ARG A 5 9.63 1.58 4.60
CA ARG A 5 9.32 0.40 3.82
C ARG A 5 7.82 0.23 3.84
N ALA A 6 7.24 0.02 2.67
CA ALA A 6 5.79 -0.12 2.55
C ALA A 6 5.44 -1.18 1.52
N SER A 7 4.24 -1.71 1.67
CA SER A 7 3.63 -2.59 0.69
C SER A 7 2.36 -1.94 0.20
N HIS A 8 1.94 -2.24 -1.03
CA HIS A 8 0.68 -1.71 -1.54
C HIS A 8 -0.06 -2.71 -2.41
N ILE A 9 -1.34 -2.44 -2.59
CA ILE A 9 -2.21 -3.18 -3.50
C ILE A 9 -2.83 -2.13 -4.42
N LEU A 10 -2.64 -2.29 -5.74
CA LEU A 10 -3.20 -1.38 -6.75
C LEU A 10 -4.39 -2.04 -7.41
N VAL A 11 -5.54 -1.36 -7.41
CA VAL A 11 -6.75 -1.81 -8.08
C VAL A 11 -7.37 -0.65 -8.87
N ASP A 12 -8.36 -0.96 -9.71
CA ASP A 12 -8.93 0.04 -10.63
C ASP A 12 -9.92 0.98 -9.96
N THR A 13 -10.64 0.52 -8.93
CA THR A 13 -11.75 1.31 -8.37
C THR A 13 -11.66 1.39 -6.85
N LYS A 14 -12.25 2.45 -6.31
CA LYS A 14 -12.34 2.64 -4.87
C LYS A 14 -13.12 1.49 -4.22
N GLU A 15 -14.19 1.05 -4.86
CA GLU A 15 -15.01 -0.05 -4.36
C GLU A 15 -14.20 -1.33 -4.18
N GLN A 16 -13.35 -1.65 -5.16
CA GLN A 16 -12.45 -2.80 -5.03
C GLN A 16 -11.52 -2.65 -3.83
N ALA A 17 -10.95 -1.47 -3.65
CA ALA A 17 -10.06 -1.20 -2.51
C ALA A 17 -10.81 -1.35 -1.18
N GLU A 18 -12.03 -0.84 -1.12
CA GLU A 18 -12.85 -0.95 0.10
C GLU A 18 -13.20 -2.40 0.42
N ASN A 19 -13.50 -3.21 -0.60
CA ASN A 19 -13.76 -4.63 -0.41
C ASN A 19 -12.54 -5.36 0.15
N LEU A 20 -11.34 -5.01 -0.33
CA LEU A 20 -10.10 -5.58 0.19
C LEU A 20 -9.85 -5.16 1.64
N LEU A 21 -10.21 -3.93 2.01
CA LEU A 21 -10.13 -3.50 3.40
C LEU A 21 -10.99 -4.36 4.31
N LEU A 22 -12.18 -4.74 3.87
CA LEU A 22 -13.04 -5.64 4.63
C LEU A 22 -12.37 -7.01 4.81
N ASP A 23 -11.75 -7.54 3.77
CA ASP A 23 -11.02 -8.80 3.87
C ASP A 23 -9.90 -8.71 4.89
N LEU A 24 -9.16 -7.60 4.90
CA LEU A 24 -8.09 -7.38 5.88
C LEU A 24 -8.65 -7.33 7.30
N LYS A 25 -9.78 -6.66 7.51
CA LYS A 25 -10.43 -6.61 8.82
C LYS A 25 -10.90 -7.99 9.27
N ASN A 26 -11.19 -8.88 8.33
CA ASN A 26 -11.61 -10.24 8.61
C ASN A 26 -10.43 -11.22 8.74
N GLY A 27 -9.21 -10.71 8.75
CA GLY A 27 -8.03 -11.52 9.04
C GLY A 27 -7.27 -12.06 7.83
N VAL A 28 -7.66 -11.69 6.62
CA VAL A 28 -6.90 -12.10 5.42
C VAL A 28 -5.59 -11.33 5.37
N ALA A 29 -4.50 -12.02 5.05
CA ALA A 29 -3.17 -11.39 5.02
C ALA A 29 -3.03 -10.41 3.84
N PHE A 30 -2.42 -9.26 4.11
CA PHE A 30 -2.20 -8.23 3.10
C PHE A 30 -1.42 -8.78 1.91
N GLU A 31 -0.37 -9.55 2.17
CA GLU A 31 0.49 -10.14 1.13
C GLU A 31 -0.30 -11.04 0.19
N ASP A 32 -1.23 -11.81 0.73
CA ASP A 32 -2.05 -12.72 -0.07
C ASP A 32 -3.00 -11.96 -0.98
N LEU A 33 -3.59 -10.88 -0.47
CA LEU A 33 -4.46 -10.02 -1.28
C LEU A 33 -3.66 -9.31 -2.37
N ALA A 34 -2.45 -8.87 -2.05
CA ALA A 34 -1.58 -8.24 -3.05
C ALA A 34 -1.23 -9.20 -4.18
N LYS A 35 -0.90 -10.45 -3.85
CA LYS A 35 -0.57 -11.47 -4.85
C LYS A 35 -1.76 -11.78 -5.74
N GLN A 36 -2.96 -11.78 -5.19
CA GLN A 36 -4.18 -12.15 -5.89
C GLN A 36 -4.79 -11.01 -6.71
N TYR A 37 -4.77 -9.79 -6.20
CA TYR A 37 -5.55 -8.70 -6.77
C TYR A 37 -4.75 -7.50 -7.28
N SER A 38 -3.52 -7.31 -6.82
CA SER A 38 -2.76 -6.12 -7.20
C SER A 38 -2.40 -6.12 -8.68
N LYS A 39 -2.63 -4.99 -9.34
CA LYS A 39 -2.26 -4.80 -10.74
C LYS A 39 -0.81 -4.37 -10.90
N CYS A 40 -0.14 -4.03 -9.81
CA CYS A 40 1.27 -3.67 -9.83
C CYS A 40 2.13 -4.94 -9.81
N PRO A 41 3.27 -4.97 -10.56
CA PRO A 41 4.18 -6.12 -10.51
C PRO A 41 4.67 -6.47 -9.12
N SER A 42 4.75 -5.50 -8.19
CA SER A 42 5.12 -5.76 -6.80
C SER A 42 4.16 -6.73 -6.10
N GLY A 43 2.97 -6.95 -6.65
CA GLY A 43 2.03 -7.92 -6.10
C GLY A 43 2.63 -9.30 -5.95
N ARG A 44 3.55 -9.70 -6.83
CA ARG A 44 4.25 -10.99 -6.75
C ARG A 44 5.02 -11.15 -5.45
N ASP A 45 5.51 -10.04 -4.90
CA ASP A 45 6.27 -9.99 -3.64
C ASP A 45 5.39 -9.56 -2.47
N GLY A 46 4.08 -9.82 -2.55
CA GLY A 46 3.15 -9.42 -1.50
C GLY A 46 2.89 -7.92 -1.45
N GLY A 47 3.22 -7.20 -2.53
CA GLY A 47 3.06 -5.76 -2.62
C GLY A 47 4.26 -4.98 -2.11
N ASP A 48 5.34 -5.64 -1.70
CA ASP A 48 6.50 -4.99 -1.08
C ASP A 48 7.22 -4.06 -2.06
N LEU A 49 7.29 -2.79 -1.71
CA LEU A 49 7.99 -1.77 -2.50
C LEU A 49 9.40 -1.52 -1.98
N ARG A 50 9.78 -2.20 -0.91
CA ARG A 50 11.06 -2.03 -0.24
C ARG A 50 11.19 -0.63 0.35
N TRP A 51 12.42 -0.18 0.60
CA TRP A 51 12.69 1.10 1.25
C TRP A 51 12.69 2.24 0.24
N PHE A 52 12.06 3.35 0.59
CA PHE A 52 12.07 4.55 -0.25
C PHE A 52 11.96 5.80 0.61
N GLY A 53 12.46 6.91 0.06
CA GLY A 53 12.39 8.22 0.69
C GLY A 53 11.41 9.13 -0.05
N LYS A 54 11.27 10.34 0.45
CA LYS A 54 10.44 11.35 -0.19
C LYS A 54 10.99 11.69 -1.58
N GLY A 55 10.09 11.94 -2.53
CA GLY A 55 10.45 12.26 -3.90
C GLY A 55 10.54 11.05 -4.82
N MET A 56 10.42 9.83 -4.30
CA MET A 56 10.52 8.62 -5.10
C MET A 56 9.17 8.10 -5.59
N MET A 57 8.09 8.46 -4.91
CA MET A 57 6.73 8.04 -5.27
C MET A 57 5.89 9.25 -5.64
N VAL A 58 4.75 9.01 -6.32
CA VAL A 58 3.83 10.10 -6.62
C VAL A 58 3.28 10.70 -5.32
N LYS A 59 3.00 12.00 -5.35
CA LYS A 59 2.70 12.78 -4.13
C LYS A 59 1.55 12.22 -3.28
N PRO A 60 0.39 11.87 -3.84
CA PRO A 60 -0.69 11.32 -3.00
C PRO A 60 -0.30 10.04 -2.28
N PHE A 61 0.46 9.17 -2.95
CA PHE A 61 0.95 7.94 -2.34
C PHE A 61 1.94 8.25 -1.21
N GLU A 62 2.90 9.13 -1.49
CA GLU A 62 3.92 9.52 -0.51
C GLU A 62 3.27 10.10 0.75
N ASP A 63 2.35 11.05 0.58
CA ASP A 63 1.70 11.70 1.72
C ASP A 63 0.97 10.68 2.60
N ALA A 64 0.26 9.74 1.98
CA ALA A 64 -0.47 8.72 2.72
C ALA A 64 0.49 7.76 3.44
N ALA A 65 1.54 7.29 2.75
CA ALA A 65 2.47 6.33 3.31
C ALA A 65 3.24 6.91 4.51
N PHE A 66 3.71 8.16 4.39
CA PHE A 66 4.47 8.80 5.46
C PHE A 66 3.61 9.22 6.65
N ALA A 67 2.28 9.23 6.52
CA ALA A 67 1.37 9.52 7.62
C ALA A 67 0.99 8.28 8.43
N LEU A 68 1.31 7.08 7.94
CA LEU A 68 0.96 5.83 8.63
C LEU A 68 1.91 5.54 9.78
N LYS A 69 1.39 4.79 10.75
CA LYS A 69 2.20 4.16 11.79
C LYS A 69 2.63 2.79 11.30
N GLU A 70 3.76 2.29 11.80
CA GLU A 70 4.23 0.96 11.42
C GLU A 70 3.18 -0.11 11.71
N GLY A 71 2.88 -0.93 10.71
CA GLY A 71 1.84 -1.96 10.79
C GLY A 71 0.45 -1.50 10.37
N GLU A 72 0.27 -0.20 10.20
CA GLU A 72 -1.03 0.37 9.84
C GLU A 72 -1.29 0.28 8.34
N VAL A 73 -2.57 0.07 7.96
CA VAL A 73 -3.01 0.08 6.56
C VAL A 73 -3.82 1.35 6.31
N SER A 74 -3.57 2.01 5.19
CA SER A 74 -4.26 3.25 4.82
C SER A 74 -5.70 3.00 4.37
N GLU A 75 -6.50 4.07 4.37
CA GLU A 75 -7.72 4.09 3.60
C GLU A 75 -7.37 4.08 2.11
N PRO A 76 -8.35 3.84 1.20
CA PRO A 76 -8.06 3.89 -0.23
C PRO A 76 -7.49 5.24 -0.65
N VAL A 77 -6.39 5.20 -1.39
CA VAL A 77 -5.67 6.39 -1.85
C VAL A 77 -5.69 6.41 -3.36
N GLU A 78 -6.24 7.47 -3.96
CA GLU A 78 -6.25 7.62 -5.41
C GLU A 78 -4.97 8.25 -5.91
N THR A 79 -4.41 7.67 -6.98
CA THR A 79 -3.31 8.25 -7.73
C THR A 79 -3.65 8.18 -9.22
N GLN A 80 -2.75 8.69 -10.06
CA GLN A 80 -2.93 8.57 -11.52
C GLN A 80 -2.97 7.12 -12.02
N PHE A 81 -2.52 6.16 -11.21
CA PHE A 81 -2.50 4.74 -11.59
C PHE A 81 -3.76 3.98 -11.18
N GLY A 82 -4.56 4.53 -10.28
CA GLY A 82 -5.75 3.89 -9.75
C GLY A 82 -5.88 4.09 -8.24
N TRP A 83 -6.35 3.07 -7.55
CA TRP A 83 -6.58 3.14 -6.10
C TRP A 83 -5.65 2.19 -5.37
N HIS A 84 -5.02 2.68 -4.31
CA HIS A 84 -4.05 1.93 -3.53
C HIS A 84 -4.52 1.69 -2.10
N LEU A 85 -4.18 0.51 -1.57
CA LEU A 85 -4.12 0.29 -0.14
C LEU A 85 -2.64 0.20 0.20
N ILE A 86 -2.21 0.91 1.24
CA ILE A 86 -0.80 1.01 1.62
C ILE A 86 -0.63 0.52 3.04
N LYS A 87 0.36 -0.37 3.25
CA LYS A 87 0.71 -0.85 4.58
C LYS A 87 2.14 -0.43 4.88
N LEU A 88 2.34 0.27 5.99
CA LEU A 88 3.68 0.67 6.43
C LEU A 88 4.32 -0.50 7.18
N THR A 89 5.44 -1.00 6.66
CA THR A 89 6.09 -2.19 7.22
C THR A 89 7.41 -1.89 7.92
N GLY A 90 7.99 -0.72 7.70
CA GLY A 90 9.23 -0.34 8.40
C GLY A 90 9.50 1.14 8.34
N ILE A 91 10.25 1.62 9.30
CA ILE A 91 10.68 3.03 9.38
C ILE A 91 12.16 3.04 9.70
N ASP A 92 12.93 3.79 8.92
CA ASP A 92 14.35 4.00 9.15
C ASP A 92 14.61 5.51 9.24
N GLU A 93 14.81 5.99 10.43
CA GLU A 93 15.09 7.39 10.70
C GLU A 93 16.59 7.66 10.69
#